data_21bedc4dfeeeacb4460f5ea58b25fbfc
#
_entry.id   21bedc4dfeeeacb4460f5ea58b25fbfc
#
_cell.length_a   1.000
_cell.length_b   1.000
_cell.length_c   1.000
_cell.angle_alpha   90.00
_cell.angle_beta   90.00
_cell.angle_gamma   90.00
#
_symmetry.space_group_name_H-M   'P 1'
#
loop_
_entity.id
_entity.type
_entity.pdbx_description
1 polymer ?
#
loop_
_entity_poly.entity_id
_entity_poly.type
_entity_poly.pdbx_seq_one_letter_code
_entity_poly.pdbx_strand_id
1 'polypeptide(L)'
;PIVGDLRGVLAGINEAVAKAGAKPITAPWLAQIAEWRRRFPFYHSDLVEDPGRIVPETVMQKLSRKLDPKHSIVVTEVGQHQMWAAQFIDREKPRTFISSGGLGTMGFGFPAAIGAAFGRPDDQVVCVAGDGSFQMNSQEMATAAINGVPVKVLILDNRALGMVHQWQKPVSYTHLRAHETCA
;
A
#
# COMPACT_ATOMS: atom_id res chain seq x y z
N PRO A 1 -8.73 16.72 25.21
CA PRO A 1 -9.52 16.35 24.03
C PRO A 1 -10.41 17.52 23.60
N ILE A 2 -10.61 17.70 22.29
CA ILE A 2 -11.56 18.65 21.74
C ILE A 2 -12.68 17.85 21.11
N VAL A 3 -13.90 18.02 21.64
CA VAL A 3 -15.08 17.29 21.15
C VAL A 3 -15.84 18.22 20.18
N GLY A 4 -16.10 17.75 18.97
CA GLY A 4 -16.85 18.54 17.98
C GLY A 4 -16.70 17.97 16.56
N ASP A 5 -17.38 18.58 15.61
CA ASP A 5 -17.22 18.30 14.19
C ASP A 5 -15.80 18.65 13.75
N LEU A 6 -15.12 17.72 13.09
CA LEU A 6 -13.70 17.85 12.73
C LEU A 6 -13.43 19.07 11.84
N ARG A 7 -14.32 19.39 10.91
CA ARG A 7 -14.17 20.54 10.02
C ARG A 7 -14.18 21.84 10.82
N GLY A 8 -15.15 21.99 11.73
CA GLY A 8 -15.28 23.16 12.60
C GLY A 8 -14.09 23.30 13.57
N VAL A 9 -13.67 22.18 14.16
CA VAL A 9 -12.50 22.15 15.06
C VAL A 9 -11.22 22.56 14.32
N LEU A 10 -10.95 22.01 13.15
CA LEU A 10 -9.76 22.36 12.36
C LEU A 10 -9.78 23.80 11.89
N ALA A 11 -10.94 24.33 11.48
CA ALA A 11 -11.08 25.73 11.11
C ALA A 11 -10.78 26.66 12.31
N GLY A 12 -11.32 26.33 13.48
CA GLY A 12 -11.05 27.08 14.72
C GLY A 12 -9.59 27.04 15.16
N ILE A 13 -8.93 25.89 15.03
CA ILE A 13 -7.50 25.77 15.31
C ILE A 13 -6.68 26.65 14.35
N ASN A 14 -6.96 26.58 13.06
CA ASN A 14 -6.26 27.41 12.06
C ASN A 14 -6.44 28.91 12.32
N GLU A 15 -7.65 29.33 12.67
CA GLU A 15 -7.95 30.74 13.03
C GLU A 15 -7.18 31.16 14.30
N ALA A 16 -7.17 30.32 15.34
CA ALA A 16 -6.45 30.58 16.57
C ALA A 16 -4.93 30.72 16.34
N VAL A 17 -4.35 29.82 15.54
CA VAL A 17 -2.93 29.88 15.17
C VAL A 17 -2.61 31.16 14.39
N ALA A 18 -3.46 31.54 13.44
CA ALA A 18 -3.30 32.75 12.68
C ALA A 18 -3.38 34.02 13.56
N LYS A 19 -4.35 34.08 14.47
CA LYS A 19 -4.49 35.19 15.44
C LYS A 19 -3.32 35.27 16.42
N ALA A 20 -2.78 34.16 16.84
CA ALA A 20 -1.63 34.12 17.74
C ALA A 20 -0.33 34.58 17.07
N GLY A 21 -0.30 34.70 15.74
CA GLY A 21 0.92 35.02 14.99
C GLY A 21 2.03 34.01 15.19
N ALA A 22 1.66 32.76 15.56
CA ALA A 22 2.60 31.71 15.86
C ALA A 22 3.42 31.34 14.62
N LYS A 23 4.73 31.53 14.71
CA LYS A 23 5.66 31.05 13.69
C LYS A 23 6.12 29.63 14.06
N PRO A 24 5.96 28.67 13.18
CA PRO A 24 6.37 27.29 13.48
C PRO A 24 7.89 27.22 13.66
N ILE A 25 8.34 26.74 14.81
CA ILE A 25 9.77 26.45 15.08
C ILE A 25 10.07 25.01 14.62
N THR A 26 9.89 24.76 13.33
CA THR A 26 10.03 23.40 12.76
C THR A 26 11.38 23.17 12.09
N ALA A 27 12.17 24.22 11.84
CA ALA A 27 13.41 24.10 11.08
C ALA A 27 14.41 23.06 11.62
N PRO A 28 14.68 22.95 12.93
CA PRO A 28 15.57 21.93 13.46
C PRO A 28 15.04 20.51 13.23
N TRP A 29 13.73 20.31 13.37
CA TRP A 29 13.10 19.01 13.16
C TRP A 29 13.07 18.60 11.68
N LEU A 30 12.79 19.54 10.80
CA LEU A 30 12.85 19.31 9.35
C LEU A 30 14.27 18.99 8.89
N ALA A 31 15.27 19.64 9.45
CA ALA A 31 16.67 19.32 9.19
C ALA A 31 17.02 17.90 9.65
N GLN A 32 16.54 17.49 10.82
CA GLN A 32 16.75 16.13 11.33
C GLN A 32 16.05 15.08 10.44
N ILE A 33 14.83 15.34 9.98
CA ILE A 33 14.11 14.48 9.04
C ILE A 33 14.87 14.38 7.71
N ALA A 34 15.37 15.51 7.20
CA ALA A 34 16.16 15.54 5.97
C ALA A 34 17.45 14.70 6.10
N GLU A 35 18.14 14.80 7.23
CA GLU A 35 19.33 13.99 7.52
C GLU A 35 18.98 12.49 7.59
N TRP A 36 17.90 12.12 8.25
CA TRP A 36 17.47 10.73 8.28
C TRP A 36 17.14 10.20 6.88
N ARG A 37 16.43 10.97 6.05
CA ARG A 37 16.13 10.60 4.65
C ARG A 37 17.42 10.42 3.84
N ARG A 38 18.41 11.25 4.05
CA ARG A 38 19.70 11.14 3.39
C ARG A 38 20.48 9.90 3.85
N ARG A 39 20.46 9.62 5.16
CA ARG A 39 21.20 8.51 5.77
C ARG A 39 20.55 7.15 5.55
N PHE A 40 19.22 7.14 5.50
CA PHE A 40 18.39 5.95 5.35
C PHE A 40 17.36 6.15 4.22
N PRO A 41 17.80 6.22 2.96
CA PRO A 41 16.88 6.43 1.86
C PRO A 41 15.94 5.22 1.72
N PHE A 42 14.64 5.49 1.56
CA PHE A 42 13.67 4.46 1.18
C PHE A 42 13.93 3.96 -0.25
N TYR A 43 14.33 4.90 -1.12
CA TYR A 43 14.70 4.58 -2.50
C TYR A 43 16.20 4.41 -2.56
N HIS A 44 16.66 3.22 -2.80
CA HIS A 44 17.98 3.05 -3.36
C HIS A 44 17.90 3.55 -4.80
N SER A 45 18.69 4.57 -5.13
CA SER A 45 18.73 5.19 -6.48
C SER A 45 19.04 4.16 -7.57
N ASP A 46 19.74 3.13 -7.21
CA ASP A 46 20.03 1.98 -8.03
C ASP A 46 18.95 0.94 -7.74
N LEU A 47 18.02 0.79 -8.66
CA LEU A 47 17.14 -0.37 -8.68
C LEU A 47 18.05 -1.58 -8.54
N VAL A 48 18.05 -2.22 -7.38
CA VAL A 48 18.87 -3.40 -7.17
C VAL A 48 18.34 -4.47 -8.10
N GLU A 49 19.00 -4.61 -9.25
CA GLU A 49 18.77 -5.72 -10.15
C GLU A 49 19.69 -6.85 -9.68
N ASP A 50 19.11 -7.80 -8.99
CA ASP A 50 19.77 -9.08 -8.75
C ASP A 50 19.50 -9.96 -9.98
N PRO A 51 20.54 -10.37 -10.75
CA PRO A 51 20.34 -11.16 -11.97
C PRO A 51 19.62 -12.49 -11.75
N GLY A 52 19.55 -12.96 -10.52
CA GLY A 52 18.90 -14.23 -10.16
C GLY A 52 17.57 -14.08 -9.42
N ARG A 53 17.15 -12.87 -9.07
CA ARG A 53 15.99 -12.68 -8.19
C ARG A 53 15.19 -11.45 -8.59
N ILE A 54 13.87 -11.56 -8.52
CA ILE A 54 12.97 -10.41 -8.63
C ILE A 54 12.91 -9.71 -7.27
N VAL A 55 13.32 -8.45 -7.24
CA VAL A 55 13.27 -7.58 -6.05
C VAL A 55 11.91 -6.90 -6.00
N PRO A 56 11.07 -7.17 -4.98
CA PRO A 56 9.70 -6.64 -4.91
C PRO A 56 9.64 -5.12 -4.93
N GLU A 57 10.55 -4.45 -4.26
CA GLU A 57 10.67 -2.99 -4.21
C GLU A 57 10.86 -2.40 -5.62
N THR A 58 11.71 -3.03 -6.42
CA THR A 58 11.95 -2.67 -7.82
C THR A 58 10.68 -2.85 -8.66
N VAL A 59 9.93 -3.92 -8.43
CA VAL A 59 8.65 -4.15 -9.12
C VAL A 59 7.67 -3.02 -8.81
N MET A 60 7.54 -2.64 -7.54
CA MET A 60 6.64 -1.55 -7.12
C MET A 60 7.05 -0.20 -7.71
N GLN A 61 8.34 0.11 -7.73
CA GLN A 61 8.83 1.34 -8.34
C GLN A 61 8.59 1.38 -9.85
N LYS A 62 8.83 0.26 -10.54
CA LYS A 62 8.54 0.14 -11.98
C LYS A 62 7.03 0.26 -12.25
N LEU A 63 6.20 -0.34 -11.41
CA LEU A 63 4.74 -0.19 -11.48
C LEU A 63 4.33 1.28 -11.28
N SER A 64 4.82 1.93 -10.22
CA SER A 64 4.51 3.33 -9.92
C SER A 64 4.78 4.25 -11.10
N ARG A 65 5.92 4.07 -11.78
CA ARG A 65 6.32 4.87 -12.96
C ARG A 65 5.45 4.62 -14.19
N LYS A 66 4.83 3.44 -14.28
CA LYS A 66 3.99 3.06 -15.45
C LYS A 66 2.52 3.43 -15.27
N LEU A 67 2.09 3.66 -14.05
CA LEU A 67 0.71 4.02 -13.75
C LEU A 67 0.47 5.50 -14.07
N ASP A 68 -0.65 5.79 -14.74
CA ASP A 68 -1.11 7.16 -14.88
C ASP A 68 -1.51 7.70 -13.49
N PRO A 69 -0.89 8.79 -12.99
CA PRO A 69 -1.18 9.31 -11.65
C PRO A 69 -2.61 9.86 -11.53
N LYS A 70 -3.27 10.20 -12.64
CA LYS A 70 -4.63 10.77 -12.66
C LYS A 70 -5.72 9.73 -12.88
N HIS A 71 -5.42 8.69 -13.67
CA HIS A 71 -6.40 7.72 -14.17
C HIS A 71 -6.05 6.28 -13.78
N SER A 72 -5.44 6.09 -12.61
CA SER A 72 -5.23 4.76 -12.06
C SER A 72 -5.55 4.68 -10.58
N ILE A 73 -6.01 3.50 -10.18
CA ILE A 73 -6.29 3.15 -8.79
C ILE A 73 -5.45 1.91 -8.45
N VAL A 74 -4.74 1.98 -7.34
CA VAL A 74 -4.04 0.83 -6.78
C VAL A 74 -4.82 0.31 -5.60
N VAL A 75 -5.11 -0.98 -5.63
CA VAL A 75 -5.74 -1.69 -4.52
C VAL A 75 -4.77 -2.74 -4.01
N THR A 76 -4.61 -2.90 -2.72
CA THR A 76 -3.71 -3.93 -2.18
C THR A 76 -4.47 -5.00 -1.43
N GLU A 77 -4.02 -6.23 -1.60
CA GLU A 77 -4.22 -7.27 -0.61
C GLU A 77 -3.37 -7.01 0.64
N VAL A 78 -3.44 -7.87 1.64
CA VAL A 78 -2.73 -7.72 2.91
C VAL A 78 -1.55 -8.68 3.01
N GLY A 79 -0.37 -8.13 3.32
CA GLY A 79 0.88 -8.86 3.44
C GLY A 79 2.11 -7.98 3.16
N GLN A 80 3.28 -8.59 2.91
CA GLN A 80 4.51 -7.85 2.58
C GLN A 80 4.32 -6.97 1.34
N HIS A 81 3.61 -7.46 0.33
CA HIS A 81 3.28 -6.71 -0.89
C HIS A 81 2.51 -5.41 -0.61
N GLN A 82 1.65 -5.39 0.42
CA GLN A 82 0.97 -4.18 0.89
C GLN A 82 1.97 -3.14 1.40
N MET A 83 2.96 -3.58 2.19
CA MET A 83 4.00 -2.71 2.72
C MET A 83 4.85 -2.13 1.59
N TRP A 84 5.30 -2.96 0.65
CA TRP A 84 6.07 -2.49 -0.51
C TRP A 84 5.25 -1.55 -1.40
N ALA A 85 3.97 -1.85 -1.65
CA ALA A 85 3.10 -0.96 -2.41
C ALA A 85 2.94 0.40 -1.72
N ALA A 86 2.72 0.42 -0.40
CA ALA A 86 2.59 1.66 0.36
C ALA A 86 3.89 2.49 0.41
N GLN A 87 5.05 1.84 0.35
CA GLN A 87 6.34 2.50 0.41
C GLN A 87 6.83 3.02 -0.94
N PHE A 88 6.52 2.32 -2.03
CA PHE A 88 7.16 2.54 -3.33
C PHE A 88 6.19 2.95 -4.46
N ILE A 89 4.88 3.01 -4.20
CA ILE A 89 3.92 3.51 -5.18
C ILE A 89 3.46 4.90 -4.79
N ASP A 90 3.86 5.89 -5.57
CA ASP A 90 3.46 7.27 -5.35
C ASP A 90 2.00 7.50 -5.79
N ARG A 91 1.19 8.08 -4.91
CA ARG A 91 -0.19 8.48 -5.17
C ARG A 91 -0.47 9.85 -4.57
N GLU A 92 -0.82 10.78 -5.43
CA GLU A 92 -1.15 12.16 -5.03
C GLU A 92 -2.66 12.40 -4.97
N LYS A 93 -3.43 11.71 -5.80
CA LYS A 93 -4.87 11.88 -5.87
C LYS A 93 -5.56 11.14 -4.72
N PRO A 94 -6.43 11.78 -3.94
CA PRO A 94 -7.19 11.11 -2.89
C PRO A 94 -8.02 9.93 -3.43
N ARG A 95 -8.14 8.87 -2.62
CA ARG A 95 -8.93 7.66 -2.92
C ARG A 95 -8.45 6.88 -4.14
N THR A 96 -7.17 7.00 -4.51
CA THR A 96 -6.54 6.19 -5.57
C THR A 96 -5.57 5.13 -5.05
N PHE A 97 -5.44 5.03 -3.71
CA PHE A 97 -4.77 3.93 -3.03
C PHE A 97 -5.73 3.34 -2.01
N ILE A 98 -6.16 2.11 -2.23
CA ILE A 98 -7.18 1.42 -1.43
C ILE A 98 -6.54 0.20 -0.77
N SER A 99 -6.63 0.13 0.55
CA SER A 99 -5.96 -0.91 1.32
C SER A 99 -6.69 -1.16 2.64
N SER A 100 -6.72 -2.41 3.10
CA SER A 100 -7.20 -2.75 4.44
C SER A 100 -6.10 -2.46 5.47
N GLY A 101 -5.79 -1.17 5.69
CA GLY A 101 -4.71 -0.74 6.58
C GLY A 101 -5.06 -0.79 8.07
N GLY A 102 -6.34 -0.81 8.41
CA GLY A 102 -6.81 -0.88 9.81
C GLY A 102 -6.94 -2.31 10.31
N LEU A 103 -7.84 -3.09 9.72
CA LEU A 103 -8.08 -4.48 10.13
C LEU A 103 -7.09 -5.47 9.53
N GLY A 104 -6.44 -5.13 8.42
CA GLY A 104 -5.48 -6.02 7.78
C GLY A 104 -6.14 -7.30 7.24
N THR A 105 -7.29 -7.18 6.59
CA THR A 105 -8.08 -8.32 6.13
C THR A 105 -7.50 -8.90 4.85
N MET A 106 -6.92 -10.09 4.92
CA MET A 106 -6.53 -10.85 3.73
C MET A 106 -7.78 -11.26 2.93
N GLY A 107 -7.70 -11.18 1.59
CA GLY A 107 -8.85 -11.40 0.72
C GLY A 107 -9.68 -10.14 0.43
N PHE A 108 -9.32 -8.99 1.01
CA PHE A 108 -9.99 -7.71 0.76
C PHE A 108 -9.70 -7.15 -0.63
N GLY A 109 -8.45 -7.28 -1.10
CA GLY A 109 -7.92 -6.47 -2.20
C GLY A 109 -8.59 -6.75 -3.54
N PHE A 110 -8.71 -8.01 -3.92
CA PHE A 110 -9.28 -8.35 -5.23
C PHE A 110 -10.76 -7.99 -5.35
N PRO A 111 -11.66 -8.32 -4.41
CA PRO A 111 -13.03 -7.83 -4.42
C PRO A 111 -13.15 -6.31 -4.40
N ALA A 112 -12.31 -5.64 -3.62
CA ALA A 112 -12.28 -4.17 -3.57
C ALA A 112 -11.81 -3.56 -4.91
N ALA A 113 -10.90 -4.21 -5.62
CA ALA A 113 -10.46 -3.78 -6.94
C ALA A 113 -11.59 -3.90 -7.98
N ILE A 114 -12.37 -4.96 -7.92
CA ILE A 114 -13.58 -5.10 -8.74
C ILE A 114 -14.57 -3.97 -8.44
N GLY A 115 -14.83 -3.69 -7.17
CA GLY A 115 -15.70 -2.58 -6.75
C GLY A 115 -15.16 -1.21 -7.20
N ALA A 116 -13.85 -1.00 -7.11
CA ALA A 116 -13.22 0.23 -7.60
C ALA A 116 -13.39 0.42 -9.12
N ALA A 117 -13.27 -0.66 -9.89
CA ALA A 117 -13.47 -0.62 -11.33
C ALA A 117 -14.92 -0.35 -11.72
N PHE A 118 -15.88 -0.86 -10.98
CA PHE A 118 -17.30 -0.47 -11.16
C PHE A 118 -17.55 1.00 -10.84
N GLY A 119 -16.93 1.50 -9.75
CA GLY A 119 -17.11 2.90 -9.33
C GLY A 119 -16.36 3.91 -10.19
N ARG A 120 -15.35 3.46 -10.91
CA ARG A 120 -14.45 4.28 -11.76
C ARG A 120 -14.11 3.56 -13.06
N PRO A 121 -15.08 3.39 -13.96
CA PRO A 121 -14.93 2.57 -15.18
C PRO A 121 -13.86 3.11 -16.16
N ASP A 122 -13.58 4.41 -16.10
CA ASP A 122 -12.59 5.06 -16.96
C ASP A 122 -11.16 5.01 -16.38
N ASP A 123 -11.01 4.55 -15.14
CA ASP A 123 -9.69 4.46 -14.50
C ASP A 123 -9.13 3.03 -14.62
N GLN A 124 -7.82 2.95 -14.77
CA GLN A 124 -7.10 1.68 -14.71
C GLN A 124 -7.02 1.19 -13.27
N VAL A 125 -7.56 0.03 -12.95
CA VAL A 125 -7.45 -0.57 -11.61
C VAL A 125 -6.41 -1.67 -11.62
N VAL A 126 -5.47 -1.58 -10.67
CA VAL A 126 -4.44 -2.59 -10.43
C VAL A 126 -4.54 -3.09 -9.00
N CYS A 127 -4.74 -4.40 -8.85
CA CYS A 127 -4.68 -5.08 -7.57
C CYS A 127 -3.27 -5.65 -7.34
N VAL A 128 -2.60 -5.22 -6.28
CA VAL A 128 -1.32 -5.79 -5.85
C VAL A 128 -1.59 -6.82 -4.76
N ALA A 129 -1.27 -8.07 -5.02
CA ALA A 129 -1.60 -9.20 -4.17
C ALA A 129 -0.39 -10.06 -3.84
N GLY A 130 -0.45 -10.80 -2.75
CA GLY A 130 0.39 -11.98 -2.51
C GLY A 130 -0.37 -13.23 -2.93
N ASP A 131 0.35 -14.31 -3.16
CA ASP A 131 -0.20 -15.62 -3.51
C ASP A 131 -1.27 -16.11 -2.51
N GLY A 132 -0.94 -16.11 -1.22
CA GLY A 132 -1.86 -16.58 -0.18
C GLY A 132 -3.10 -15.69 0.01
N SER A 133 -2.95 -14.36 -0.06
CA SER A 133 -4.09 -13.46 0.12
C SER A 133 -5.03 -13.44 -1.08
N PHE A 134 -4.49 -13.57 -2.29
CA PHE A 134 -5.30 -13.67 -3.50
C PHE A 134 -6.18 -14.92 -3.52
N GLN A 135 -5.66 -16.06 -3.03
CA GLN A 135 -6.42 -17.31 -2.98
C GLN A 135 -7.66 -17.23 -2.11
N MET A 136 -7.69 -16.37 -1.09
CA MET A 136 -8.81 -16.30 -0.15
C MET A 136 -10.13 -15.90 -0.81
N ASN A 137 -10.08 -15.10 -1.87
CA ASN A 137 -11.25 -14.65 -2.62
C ASN A 137 -11.07 -14.76 -4.14
N SER A 138 -10.28 -15.72 -4.60
CA SER A 138 -10.04 -15.96 -6.02
C SER A 138 -11.32 -16.32 -6.80
N GLN A 139 -12.35 -16.84 -6.13
CA GLN A 139 -13.66 -17.10 -6.74
C GLN A 139 -14.31 -15.84 -7.32
N GLU A 140 -13.94 -14.64 -6.86
CA GLU A 140 -14.42 -13.37 -7.40
C GLU A 140 -13.92 -13.08 -8.82
N MET A 141 -13.00 -13.91 -9.34
CA MET A 141 -12.68 -13.91 -10.78
C MET A 141 -13.93 -14.16 -11.63
N ALA A 142 -14.87 -14.98 -11.13
CA ALA A 142 -16.14 -15.20 -11.80
C ALA A 142 -16.97 -13.92 -11.88
N THR A 143 -17.02 -13.15 -10.79
CA THR A 143 -17.71 -11.85 -10.74
C THR A 143 -17.10 -10.88 -11.74
N ALA A 144 -15.76 -10.78 -11.80
CA ALA A 144 -15.06 -9.93 -12.74
C ALA A 144 -15.32 -10.35 -14.20
N ALA A 145 -15.26 -11.65 -14.49
CA ALA A 145 -15.43 -12.19 -15.83
C ALA A 145 -16.86 -12.01 -16.35
N ILE A 146 -17.88 -12.36 -15.54
CA ILE A 146 -19.29 -12.25 -15.93
C ILE A 146 -19.67 -10.80 -16.22
N ASN A 147 -19.13 -9.86 -15.47
CA ASN A 147 -19.43 -8.44 -15.61
C ASN A 147 -18.43 -7.68 -16.54
N GLY A 148 -17.46 -8.36 -17.13
CA GLY A 148 -16.49 -7.75 -18.03
C GLY A 148 -15.60 -6.68 -17.37
N VAL A 149 -15.31 -6.83 -16.08
CA VAL A 149 -14.57 -5.81 -15.30
C VAL A 149 -13.05 -5.95 -15.52
N PRO A 150 -12.37 -4.94 -16.08
CA PRO A 150 -10.97 -5.04 -16.47
C PRO A 150 -10.00 -4.74 -15.31
N VAL A 151 -9.97 -5.58 -14.28
CA VAL A 151 -8.99 -5.47 -13.20
C VAL A 151 -7.70 -6.17 -13.59
N LYS A 152 -6.57 -5.47 -13.41
CA LYS A 152 -5.23 -6.05 -13.53
C LYS A 152 -4.75 -6.52 -12.18
N VAL A 153 -4.29 -7.77 -12.08
CA VAL A 153 -3.77 -8.35 -10.83
C VAL A 153 -2.28 -8.60 -10.96
N LEU A 154 -1.50 -8.02 -10.07
CA LEU A 154 -0.08 -8.28 -9.91
C LEU A 154 0.12 -9.13 -8.66
N ILE A 155 0.44 -10.40 -8.85
CA ILE A 155 0.70 -11.34 -7.76
C ILE A 155 2.22 -11.43 -7.50
N LEU A 156 2.62 -11.16 -6.26
CA LEU A 156 3.97 -11.39 -5.76
C LEU A 156 3.97 -12.75 -5.03
N ASP A 157 4.41 -13.76 -5.74
CA ASP A 157 4.48 -15.14 -5.25
C ASP A 157 5.81 -15.38 -4.54
N ASN A 158 5.77 -15.56 -3.23
CA ASN A 158 6.91 -15.98 -2.40
C ASN A 158 6.67 -17.32 -1.71
N ARG A 159 5.57 -18.01 -2.02
CA ARG A 159 5.15 -19.31 -1.48
C ARG A 159 5.10 -19.34 0.04
N ALA A 160 4.76 -18.21 0.66
CA ALA A 160 4.69 -18.09 2.11
C ALA A 160 3.77 -16.93 2.52
N LEU A 161 3.23 -17.00 3.73
CA LEU A 161 2.68 -15.84 4.42
C LEU A 161 3.84 -14.94 4.88
N GLY A 162 4.40 -14.18 3.93
CA GLY A 162 5.69 -13.53 4.06
C GLY A 162 5.80 -12.57 5.25
N MET A 163 4.73 -11.83 5.58
CA MET A 163 4.73 -10.94 6.74
C MET A 163 4.81 -11.73 8.05
N VAL A 164 4.08 -12.85 8.17
CA VAL A 164 4.13 -13.75 9.33
C VAL A 164 5.54 -14.32 9.46
N HIS A 165 6.10 -14.85 8.37
CA HIS A 165 7.46 -15.38 8.35
C HIS A 165 8.52 -14.33 8.73
N GLN A 166 8.34 -13.09 8.29
CA GLN A 166 9.24 -11.98 8.62
C GLN A 166 9.25 -11.69 10.13
N TRP A 167 8.09 -11.76 10.79
CA TRP A 167 8.00 -11.53 12.23
C TRP A 167 8.42 -12.75 13.06
N GLN A 168 8.20 -13.95 12.57
CA GLN A 168 8.61 -15.17 13.26
C GLN A 168 10.13 -15.27 13.42
N LYS A 169 10.90 -14.86 12.40
CA LYS A 169 12.36 -14.92 12.43
C LYS A 169 13.00 -14.15 13.61
N PRO A 170 12.71 -12.86 13.83
CA PRO A 170 13.35 -12.08 14.88
C PRO A 170 12.75 -12.28 16.27
N VAL A 171 11.48 -12.71 16.37
CA VAL A 171 10.77 -12.69 17.65
C VAL A 171 10.72 -14.04 18.35
N SER A 172 10.63 -15.12 17.61
CA SER A 172 10.33 -16.41 18.25
C SER A 172 11.32 -17.54 17.94
N TYR A 173 12.22 -17.40 16.99
CA TYR A 173 13.07 -18.51 16.50
C TYR A 173 12.30 -19.80 16.25
N THR A 174 10.97 -19.74 16.23
CA THR A 174 10.11 -20.90 16.06
C THR A 174 10.05 -21.28 14.61
N HIS A 175 10.29 -22.54 14.30
CA HIS A 175 10.11 -23.17 12.99
C HIS A 175 8.62 -23.38 12.66
N LEU A 176 7.79 -22.40 13.00
CA LEU A 176 6.41 -22.39 12.51
C LEU A 176 6.50 -22.04 11.02
N ARG A 177 6.61 -23.08 10.21
CA ARG A 177 6.21 -22.95 8.83
C ARG A 177 4.77 -22.44 8.87
N ALA A 178 4.50 -21.37 8.15
CA ALA A 178 3.12 -21.10 7.76
C ALA A 178 2.72 -22.34 6.94
N HIS A 179 2.08 -23.27 7.63
CA HIS A 179 1.63 -24.50 7.02
C HIS A 179 0.63 -24.11 5.94
N GLU A 180 0.79 -24.71 4.80
CA GLU A 180 -0.30 -25.28 4.08
C GLU A 180 -1.07 -24.39 3.17
N THR A 181 -0.67 -23.21 2.88
CA THR A 181 -1.44 -22.40 1.95
C THR A 181 -1.03 -22.58 0.51
N CYS A 182 0.06 -23.32 0.25
CA CYS A 182 0.55 -23.51 -1.11
C CYS A 182 1.20 -24.90 -1.20
N ALA A 183 0.37 -25.92 -1.30
CA ALA A 183 0.76 -27.20 -1.88
C ALA A 183 0.32 -27.24 -3.34
#